data_10a0e31811828df8c067d70cc30c246d
#
_entry.id   10a0e31811828df8c067d70cc30c246d
#
_cell.length_a   1.000
_cell.length_b   1.000
_cell.length_c   1.000
_cell.angle_alpha   90.00
_cell.angle_beta   90.00
_cell.angle_gamma   90.00
#
_symmetry.space_group_name_H-M   'P 1'
#
loop_
_entity.id
_entity.type
_entity.pdbx_description
1 polymer ?
#
loop_
_entity_poly.entity_id
_entity_poly.type
_entity_poly.pdbx_seq_one_letter_code
_entity_poly.pdbx_strand_id
1 'polypeptide(L)'
;MRLSEIVSLFQDRCAQAIWTHDGIVNKQMGDGLMAIFNFPIIRKDHAAAAILAAQAIQRNCAAALNSLAPDALPGRPLGVGVGIHSGEVQIGEFSSFRSDFTAIGGVVNQAARLESQAAAGEILISAETAAKAPDLAAGAETRVLALKGIEQPVRASVLIKR
;
A
#
# COMPACT_ATOMS: atom_id res chain seq x y z
N MET A 1 9.86 -24.26 2.24
CA MET A 1 9.56 -23.17 1.30
C MET A 1 10.58 -22.05 1.48
N ARG A 2 11.18 -21.62 0.40
CA ARG A 2 12.20 -20.59 0.43
C ARG A 2 11.56 -19.20 0.62
N LEU A 3 12.28 -18.29 1.28
CA LEU A 3 11.83 -16.91 1.47
C LEU A 3 11.51 -16.23 0.14
N SER A 4 12.30 -16.49 -0.91
CA SER A 4 12.07 -15.95 -2.25
C SER A 4 10.73 -16.38 -2.85
N GLU A 5 10.28 -17.59 -2.57
CA GLU A 5 8.97 -18.07 -3.04
C GLU A 5 7.82 -17.38 -2.34
N ILE A 6 7.98 -17.11 -1.03
CA ILE A 6 6.99 -16.37 -0.24
C ILE A 6 6.89 -14.94 -0.77
N VAL A 7 8.01 -14.28 -1.03
CA VAL A 7 8.05 -12.92 -1.55
C VAL A 7 7.43 -12.86 -2.95
N SER A 8 7.74 -13.80 -3.83
CA SER A 8 7.15 -13.88 -5.17
C SER A 8 5.63 -14.04 -5.12
N LEU A 9 5.15 -14.92 -4.26
CA LEU A 9 3.71 -15.13 -4.09
C LEU A 9 3.03 -13.86 -3.58
N PHE A 10 3.63 -13.19 -2.59
CA PHE A 10 3.16 -11.92 -2.06
C PHE A 10 3.04 -10.87 -3.17
N GLN A 11 4.10 -10.72 -3.97
CA GLN A 11 4.12 -9.72 -5.05
C GLN A 11 3.05 -10.02 -6.11
N ASP A 12 2.84 -11.28 -6.45
CA ASP A 12 1.79 -11.69 -7.39
C ASP A 12 0.40 -11.35 -6.86
N ARG A 13 0.12 -11.64 -5.60
CA ARG A 13 -1.19 -11.36 -5.00
C ARG A 13 -1.46 -9.86 -4.91
N CYS A 14 -0.43 -9.09 -4.55
CA CYS A 14 -0.52 -7.63 -4.53
C CYS A 14 -0.80 -7.07 -5.93
N ALA A 15 -0.06 -7.51 -6.93
CA ALA A 15 -0.21 -7.04 -8.30
C ALA A 15 -1.62 -7.32 -8.84
N GLN A 16 -2.14 -8.50 -8.60
CA GLN A 16 -3.50 -8.87 -9.03
C GLN A 16 -4.57 -7.97 -8.41
N ALA A 17 -4.46 -7.70 -7.10
CA ALA A 17 -5.40 -6.82 -6.40
C ALA A 17 -5.32 -5.39 -6.93
N ILE A 18 -4.11 -4.89 -7.18
CA ILE A 18 -3.88 -3.55 -7.71
C ILE A 18 -4.50 -3.42 -9.10
N TRP A 19 -4.22 -4.36 -10.01
CA TRP A 19 -4.76 -4.35 -11.38
C TRP A 19 -6.27 -4.47 -11.40
N THR A 20 -6.86 -5.30 -10.53
CA THR A 20 -8.31 -5.47 -10.44
C THR A 20 -9.02 -4.16 -10.09
N HIS A 21 -8.34 -3.27 -9.38
CA HIS A 21 -8.88 -1.96 -8.97
C HIS A 21 -8.32 -0.81 -9.81
N ASP A 22 -7.85 -1.10 -11.03
CA ASP A 22 -7.36 -0.11 -12.01
C ASP A 22 -6.11 0.65 -11.58
N GLY A 23 -5.35 0.10 -10.65
CA GLY A 23 -4.03 0.61 -10.30
C GLY A 23 -2.94 -0.04 -11.13
N ILE A 24 -1.74 0.51 -11.06
CA ILE A 24 -0.55 -0.08 -11.67
C ILE A 24 0.54 -0.27 -10.62
N VAL A 25 1.31 -1.32 -10.77
CA VAL A 25 2.53 -1.51 -9.99
C VAL A 25 3.60 -0.63 -10.61
N ASN A 26 4.08 0.36 -9.85
CA ASN A 26 5.10 1.29 -10.35
C ASN A 26 6.51 0.72 -10.21
N LYS A 27 6.83 0.20 -9.04
CA LYS A 27 8.12 -0.48 -8.82
C LYS A 27 8.08 -1.44 -7.65
N GLN A 28 8.98 -2.41 -7.71
CA GLN A 28 9.27 -3.32 -6.61
C GLN A 28 10.45 -2.76 -5.82
N MET A 29 10.34 -2.77 -4.50
CA MET A 29 11.36 -2.26 -3.60
C MET A 29 11.66 -3.33 -2.54
N GLY A 30 12.70 -4.14 -2.77
CA GLY A 30 13.01 -5.25 -1.88
C GLY A 30 11.84 -6.22 -1.77
N ASP A 31 11.26 -6.31 -0.59
CA ASP A 31 10.09 -7.14 -0.31
C ASP A 31 8.75 -6.39 -0.45
N GLY A 32 8.80 -5.10 -0.84
CA GLY A 32 7.62 -4.26 -0.97
C GLY A 32 7.29 -3.86 -2.40
N LEU A 33 6.15 -3.21 -2.56
CA LEU A 33 5.67 -2.68 -3.83
C LEU A 33 5.18 -1.26 -3.66
N MET A 34 5.38 -0.44 -4.69
CA MET A 34 4.69 0.84 -4.82
C MET A 34 3.70 0.75 -5.96
N ALA A 35 2.47 1.20 -5.71
CA ALA A 35 1.41 1.24 -6.71
C ALA A 35 0.88 2.65 -6.86
N ILE A 36 0.34 2.94 -8.04
CA ILE A 36 -0.26 4.22 -8.38
C ILE A 36 -1.68 3.98 -8.86
N PHE A 37 -2.61 4.81 -8.38
CA PHE A 37 -4.00 4.82 -8.81
C PHE A 37 -4.31 6.15 -9.48
N ASN A 38 -5.27 6.17 -10.39
CA ASN A 38 -5.64 7.30 -11.23
C ASN A 38 -4.64 7.59 -12.36
N PHE A 39 -3.79 6.64 -12.67
CA PHE A 39 -2.86 6.67 -13.80
C PHE A 39 -2.45 5.23 -14.15
N PRO A 40 -2.44 4.82 -15.41
CA PRO A 40 -2.96 5.52 -16.59
C PRO A 40 -4.48 5.51 -16.70
N ILE A 41 -5.17 4.68 -15.91
CA ILE A 41 -6.63 4.60 -15.91
C ILE A 41 -7.16 5.65 -14.94
N ILE A 42 -7.88 6.65 -15.46
CA ILE A 42 -8.40 7.75 -14.67
C ILE A 42 -9.69 7.31 -13.99
N ARG A 43 -9.75 7.51 -12.67
CA ARG A 43 -10.93 7.24 -11.85
C ARG A 43 -11.17 8.38 -10.88
N LYS A 44 -12.41 8.86 -10.81
CA LYS A 44 -12.78 9.87 -9.81
C LYS A 44 -12.68 9.32 -8.39
N ASP A 45 -12.98 8.03 -8.20
CA ASP A 45 -12.95 7.33 -6.93
C ASP A 45 -11.59 6.63 -6.69
N HIS A 46 -10.50 7.21 -7.15
CA HIS A 46 -9.18 6.59 -7.07
C HIS A 46 -8.74 6.27 -5.63
N ALA A 47 -9.07 7.12 -4.67
CA ALA A 47 -8.75 6.86 -3.26
C ALA A 47 -9.52 5.65 -2.73
N ALA A 48 -10.80 5.54 -3.05
CA ALA A 48 -11.61 4.37 -2.70
C ALA A 48 -11.05 3.10 -3.38
N ALA A 49 -10.67 3.20 -4.65
CA ALA A 49 -10.07 2.08 -5.37
C ALA A 49 -8.79 1.59 -4.70
N ALA A 50 -7.92 2.52 -4.28
CA ALA A 50 -6.69 2.17 -3.57
C ALA A 50 -6.97 1.47 -2.24
N ILE A 51 -7.93 1.94 -1.46
CA ILE A 51 -8.32 1.32 -0.19
C ILE A 51 -8.88 -0.08 -0.42
N LEU A 52 -9.76 -0.24 -1.40
CA LEU A 52 -10.35 -1.55 -1.72
C LEU A 52 -9.28 -2.53 -2.21
N ALA A 53 -8.31 -2.05 -2.99
CA ALA A 53 -7.17 -2.87 -3.40
C ALA A 53 -6.35 -3.32 -2.18
N ALA A 54 -6.09 -2.42 -1.24
CA ALA A 54 -5.37 -2.74 -0.02
C ALA A 54 -6.10 -3.78 0.83
N GLN A 55 -7.41 -3.67 0.94
CA GLN A 55 -8.23 -4.65 1.65
C GLN A 55 -8.19 -6.03 0.95
N ALA A 56 -8.22 -6.03 -0.38
CA ALA A 56 -8.07 -7.27 -1.16
C ALA A 56 -6.69 -7.90 -0.96
N ILE A 57 -5.64 -7.10 -0.93
CA ILE A 57 -4.28 -7.56 -0.63
C ILE A 57 -4.25 -8.25 0.73
N GLN A 58 -4.83 -7.64 1.75
CA GLN A 58 -4.85 -8.22 3.10
C GLN A 58 -5.54 -9.59 3.11
N ARG A 59 -6.69 -9.71 2.45
CA ARG A 59 -7.42 -10.99 2.38
C ARG A 59 -6.65 -12.04 1.61
N ASN A 60 -6.15 -11.68 0.43
CA ASN A 60 -5.53 -12.63 -0.49
C ASN A 60 -4.18 -13.11 0.01
N CYS A 61 -3.38 -12.21 0.57
CA CYS A 61 -2.09 -12.58 1.14
C CYS A 61 -2.24 -13.42 2.40
N ALA A 62 -3.17 -13.07 3.28
CA ALA A 62 -3.42 -13.86 4.49
C ALA A 62 -3.83 -15.30 4.14
N ALA A 63 -4.76 -15.46 3.19
CA ALA A 63 -5.21 -16.78 2.76
C ALA A 63 -4.07 -17.59 2.14
N ALA A 64 -3.28 -16.97 1.26
CA ALA A 64 -2.17 -17.65 0.60
C ALA A 64 -1.07 -18.06 1.57
N LEU A 65 -0.69 -17.17 2.49
CA LEU A 65 0.35 -17.45 3.47
C LEU A 65 -0.08 -18.54 4.46
N ASN A 66 -1.33 -18.51 4.89
CA ASN A 66 -1.86 -19.53 5.81
C ASN A 66 -1.92 -20.92 5.16
N SER A 67 -2.21 -21.01 3.86
CA SER A 67 -2.29 -22.28 3.17
C SER A 67 -0.93 -22.89 2.86
N LEU A 68 0.11 -22.05 2.68
CA LEU A 68 1.42 -22.51 2.20
C LEU A 68 2.44 -22.72 3.32
N ALA A 69 2.30 -22.05 4.44
CA ALA A 69 3.33 -22.06 5.47
C ALA A 69 2.75 -21.97 6.87
N PRO A 70 1.85 -22.89 7.28
CA PRO A 70 1.28 -22.84 8.62
C PRO A 70 2.35 -22.93 9.72
N ASP A 71 3.49 -23.55 9.44
CA ASP A 71 4.57 -23.78 10.39
C ASP A 71 5.88 -23.08 10.06
N ALA A 72 5.92 -22.30 8.97
CA ALA A 72 7.18 -21.74 8.48
C ALA A 72 7.79 -20.69 9.42
N LEU A 73 6.96 -19.95 10.17
CA LEU A 73 7.40 -18.94 11.13
C LEU A 73 6.53 -18.99 12.39
N PRO A 74 6.76 -19.98 13.26
CA PRO A 74 5.96 -20.11 14.48
C PRO A 74 6.04 -18.86 15.35
N GLY A 75 4.90 -18.34 15.79
CA GLY A 75 4.83 -17.18 16.67
C GLY A 75 5.00 -15.82 16.00
N ARG A 76 5.15 -15.77 14.67
CA ARG A 76 5.19 -14.50 13.92
C ARG A 76 4.00 -14.41 12.99
N PRO A 77 3.11 -13.42 13.17
CA PRO A 77 2.06 -13.19 12.19
C PRO A 77 2.70 -12.74 10.88
N LEU A 78 2.41 -13.46 9.80
CA LEU A 78 2.74 -13.02 8.45
C LEU A 78 1.60 -12.13 7.99
N GLY A 79 1.94 -10.91 7.63
CA GLY A 79 0.96 -9.95 7.18
C GLY A 79 1.62 -8.82 6.40
N VAL A 80 0.78 -8.02 5.78
CA VAL A 80 1.21 -6.93 4.92
C VAL A 80 0.86 -5.61 5.61
N GLY A 81 1.83 -4.70 5.68
CA GLY A 81 1.58 -3.31 6.05
C GLY A 81 1.36 -2.49 4.79
N VAL A 82 0.34 -1.66 4.78
CA VAL A 82 0.01 -0.81 3.62
C VAL A 82 -0.09 0.65 4.07
N GLY A 83 0.52 1.55 3.30
CA GLY A 83 0.37 2.99 3.47
C GLY A 83 -0.21 3.60 2.20
N ILE A 84 -1.22 4.46 2.35
CA ILE A 84 -1.88 5.13 1.23
C ILE A 84 -1.92 6.63 1.48
N HIS A 85 -1.40 7.39 0.54
CA HIS A 85 -1.45 8.84 0.57
C HIS A 85 -1.90 9.38 -0.79
N SER A 86 -2.62 10.48 -0.75
CA SER A 86 -3.20 11.11 -1.94
C SER A 86 -2.66 12.54 -2.08
N GLY A 87 -2.35 12.91 -3.30
CA GLY A 87 -1.87 14.26 -3.61
C GLY A 87 -1.35 14.33 -5.03
N GLU A 88 -0.85 15.47 -5.41
CA GLU A 88 -0.23 15.65 -6.72
C GLU A 88 1.14 14.99 -6.75
N VAL A 89 1.37 14.18 -7.78
CA VAL A 89 2.66 13.57 -8.06
C VAL A 89 3.07 13.86 -9.49
N GLN A 90 4.38 13.91 -9.72
CA GLN A 90 4.92 13.98 -11.06
C GLN A 90 5.21 12.58 -11.55
N ILE A 91 4.70 12.25 -12.73
CA ILE A 91 4.90 10.95 -13.35
C ILE A 91 5.61 11.17 -14.67
N GLY A 92 6.71 10.44 -14.88
CA GLY A 92 7.46 10.54 -16.12
C GLY A 92 8.71 9.66 -16.11
N GLU A 93 9.48 9.78 -17.17
CA GLU A 93 10.79 9.14 -17.25
C GLU A 93 11.84 10.12 -16.71
N PHE A 94 12.45 9.76 -15.59
CA PHE A 94 13.43 10.62 -14.92
C PHE A 94 14.87 10.10 -15.07
N SER A 95 15.05 9.04 -15.82
CA SER A 95 16.37 8.46 -16.09
C SER A 95 16.52 8.16 -17.56
N SER A 96 17.66 8.57 -18.15
CA SER A 96 18.01 8.23 -19.52
C SER A 96 18.34 6.75 -19.71
N PHE A 97 18.51 6.00 -18.63
CA PHE A 97 18.86 4.58 -18.66
C PHE A 97 17.66 3.65 -18.55
N ARG A 98 16.48 4.18 -18.19
CA ARG A 98 15.26 3.40 -18.02
C ARG A 98 14.13 4.08 -18.76
N SER A 99 13.36 3.29 -19.49
CA SER A 99 12.14 3.71 -20.16
C SER A 99 10.90 3.56 -19.27
N ASP A 100 11.09 3.42 -17.95
CA ASP A 100 10.02 3.22 -17.01
C ASP A 100 9.45 4.56 -16.52
N PHE A 101 8.13 4.67 -16.49
CA PHE A 101 7.48 5.77 -15.79
C PHE A 101 7.61 5.57 -14.29
N THR A 102 7.87 6.66 -13.58
CA THR A 102 7.92 6.63 -12.12
C THR A 102 7.26 7.88 -11.56
N ALA A 103 6.69 7.73 -10.37
CA ALA A 103 6.15 8.84 -9.60
C ALA A 103 7.21 9.33 -8.61
N ILE A 104 7.38 10.64 -8.52
CA ILE A 104 8.29 11.26 -7.55
C ILE A 104 7.60 12.41 -6.82
N GLY A 105 8.12 12.74 -5.65
CA GLY A 105 7.69 13.90 -4.87
C GLY A 105 7.39 13.56 -3.42
N GLY A 106 7.00 14.58 -2.66
CA GLY A 106 6.71 14.46 -1.24
C GLY A 106 5.53 13.53 -0.94
N VAL A 107 4.56 13.45 -1.85
CA VAL A 107 3.41 12.54 -1.72
C VAL A 107 3.88 11.08 -1.69
N VAL A 108 4.80 10.72 -2.56
CA VAL A 108 5.38 9.36 -2.61
C VAL A 108 6.15 9.06 -1.33
N ASN A 109 6.95 10.00 -0.87
CA ASN A 109 7.72 9.85 0.36
C ASN A 109 6.82 9.66 1.58
N GLN A 110 5.72 10.40 1.67
CA GLN A 110 4.78 10.26 2.77
C GLN A 110 4.07 8.90 2.74
N ALA A 111 3.69 8.42 1.56
CA ALA A 111 3.10 7.09 1.42
C ALA A 111 4.07 6.00 1.92
N ALA A 112 5.34 6.09 1.56
CA ALA A 112 6.36 5.15 2.00
C ALA A 112 6.54 5.17 3.52
N ARG A 113 6.47 6.36 4.14
CA ARG A 113 6.60 6.50 5.58
C ARG A 113 5.39 5.96 6.32
N LEU A 114 4.19 6.13 5.79
CA LEU A 114 2.98 5.50 6.34
C LEU A 114 3.11 3.98 6.31
N GLU A 115 3.56 3.44 5.18
CA GLU A 115 3.76 1.99 5.04
C GLU A 115 4.74 1.47 6.08
N SER A 116 5.84 2.18 6.34
CA SER A 116 6.84 1.75 7.31
C SER A 116 6.33 1.75 8.75
N GLN A 117 5.26 2.50 9.04
CA GLN A 117 4.62 2.55 10.36
C GLN A 117 3.45 1.58 10.49
N ALA A 118 3.03 0.96 9.40
CA ALA A 118 1.94 0.00 9.42
C ALA A 118 2.44 -1.35 9.93
N ALA A 119 1.76 -1.90 10.91
CA ALA A 119 2.01 -3.27 11.36
C ALA A 119 1.42 -4.27 10.39
N ALA A 120 1.75 -5.54 10.56
CA ALA A 120 1.18 -6.63 9.77
C ALA A 120 -0.35 -6.62 9.85
N GLY A 121 -1.00 -6.59 8.70
CA GLY A 121 -2.47 -6.55 8.60
C GLY A 121 -3.08 -5.17 8.70
N GLU A 122 -2.28 -4.12 8.93
CA GLU A 122 -2.77 -2.75 9.01
C GLU A 122 -2.69 -2.03 7.66
N ILE A 123 -3.69 -1.17 7.44
CA ILE A 123 -3.69 -0.21 6.34
C ILE A 123 -3.74 1.17 6.98
N LEU A 124 -2.70 1.98 6.78
CA LEU A 124 -2.67 3.35 7.24
C LEU A 124 -2.96 4.28 6.07
N ILE A 125 -3.99 5.10 6.21
CA ILE A 125 -4.35 6.08 5.19
C ILE A 125 -4.19 7.49 5.76
N SER A 126 -3.69 8.40 4.93
CA SER A 126 -3.56 9.81 5.32
C SER A 126 -4.92 10.48 5.44
N ALA A 127 -4.95 11.63 6.11
CA ALA A 127 -6.17 12.44 6.20
C ALA A 127 -6.68 12.84 4.82
N GLU A 128 -5.78 13.13 3.89
CA GLU A 128 -6.12 13.49 2.50
C GLU A 128 -6.80 12.33 1.78
N THR A 129 -6.32 11.12 1.97
CA THR A 129 -6.94 9.91 1.40
C THR A 129 -8.31 9.65 2.04
N ALA A 130 -8.40 9.76 3.36
CA ALA A 130 -9.65 9.58 4.09
C ALA A 130 -10.73 10.57 3.64
N ALA A 131 -10.34 11.83 3.40
CA ALA A 131 -11.25 12.86 2.93
C ALA A 131 -11.83 12.56 1.55
N LYS A 132 -11.08 11.85 0.72
CA LYS A 132 -11.51 11.44 -0.64
C LYS A 132 -12.36 10.15 -0.65
N ALA A 133 -12.35 9.40 0.43
CA ALA A 133 -13.11 8.16 0.57
C ALA A 133 -13.74 8.08 1.97
N PRO A 134 -14.62 9.03 2.31
CA PRO A 134 -15.13 9.13 3.68
C PRO A 134 -15.92 7.91 4.13
N ASP A 135 -16.63 7.26 3.23
CA ASP A 135 -17.43 6.06 3.57
C ASP A 135 -16.55 4.90 4.02
N LEU A 136 -15.39 4.74 3.38
CA LEU A 136 -14.45 3.67 3.73
C LEU A 136 -13.64 4.00 4.98
N ALA A 137 -13.45 5.28 5.27
CA ALA A 137 -12.71 5.74 6.44
C ALA A 137 -13.60 5.91 7.67
N ALA A 138 -14.92 5.86 7.52
CA ALA A 138 -15.88 6.08 8.61
C ALA A 138 -15.65 5.05 9.74
N GLY A 139 -15.57 5.53 10.97
CA GLY A 139 -15.38 4.70 12.15
C GLY A 139 -13.97 4.17 12.33
N ALA A 140 -13.03 4.54 11.47
CA ALA A 140 -11.64 4.11 11.60
C ALA A 140 -10.96 4.77 12.81
N GLU A 141 -10.09 4.02 13.47
CA GLU A 141 -9.23 4.57 14.51
C GLU A 141 -8.30 5.61 13.90
N THR A 142 -8.08 6.72 14.62
CA THR A 142 -7.11 7.75 14.23
C THR A 142 -5.83 7.56 15.03
N ARG A 143 -4.71 7.55 14.33
CA ARG A 143 -3.39 7.44 14.95
C ARG A 143 -2.56 8.64 14.56
N VAL A 144 -1.88 9.24 15.55
CA VAL A 144 -0.95 10.34 15.32
C VAL A 144 0.45 9.77 15.21
N LEU A 145 1.12 10.04 14.10
CA LEU A 145 2.42 9.46 13.78
C LEU A 145 3.47 10.55 13.65
N ALA A 146 4.62 10.33 14.29
CA ALA A 146 5.81 11.12 14.04
C ALA A 146 6.56 10.45 12.88
N LEU A 147 6.47 11.04 11.69
CA LEU A 147 7.09 10.49 10.50
C LEU A 147 8.46 11.13 10.27
N LYS A 148 9.45 10.31 9.92
CA LYS A 148 10.81 10.76 9.64
C LYS A 148 10.82 11.79 8.51
N GLY A 149 11.46 12.95 8.74
CA GLY A 149 11.59 14.02 7.76
C GLY A 149 10.37 14.91 7.62
N ILE A 150 9.34 14.71 8.44
CA ILE A 150 8.14 15.56 8.51
C ILE A 150 8.12 16.21 9.89
N GLU A 151 8.12 17.55 9.93
CA GLU A 151 8.26 18.30 11.17
C GLU A 151 7.08 18.15 12.12
N GLN A 152 5.86 18.07 11.55
CA GLN A 152 4.65 17.96 12.34
C GLN A 152 4.11 16.54 12.32
N PRO A 153 3.54 16.06 13.45
CA PRO A 153 2.88 14.76 13.46
C PRO A 153 1.78 14.67 12.41
N VAL A 154 1.68 13.51 11.78
CA VAL A 154 0.70 13.23 10.75
C VAL A 154 -0.41 12.37 11.33
N ARG A 155 -1.66 12.74 11.07
CA ARG A 155 -2.80 11.93 11.44
C ARG A 155 -3.08 10.90 10.35
N ALA A 156 -3.23 9.67 10.76
CA ALA A 156 -3.59 8.57 9.86
C ALA A 156 -4.81 7.85 10.39
N SER A 157 -5.64 7.38 9.48
CA SER A 157 -6.72 6.46 9.83
C SER A 157 -6.19 5.03 9.68
N VAL A 158 -6.56 4.19 10.63
CA VAL A 158 -6.12 2.79 10.68
C VAL A 158 -7.27 1.91 10.26
N LEU A 159 -7.09 1.21 9.14
CA LEU A 159 -8.02 0.20 8.68
C LEU A 159 -7.41 -1.17 8.96
N ILE A 160 -8.15 -1.99 9.67
CA ILE A 160 -7.72 -3.33 10.02
C ILE A 160 -8.60 -4.32 9.27
N LYS A 161 -8.03 -5.42 8.83
CA LYS A 161 -8.77 -6.50 8.20
C LYS A 161 -9.86 -7.01 9.15
N ARG A 162 -11.06 -7.01 8.67
CA ARG A 162 -12.20 -7.64 9.34
C ARG A 162 -12.55 -8.95 8.67
#